data_bca95684c152affdcd6808883f851c2a
#
_entry.id   bca95684c152affdcd6808883f851c2a
#
_cell.length_a   1.000
_cell.length_b   1.000
_cell.length_c   1.000
_cell.angle_alpha   90.00
_cell.angle_beta   90.00
_cell.angle_gamma   90.00
#
_symmetry.space_group_name_H-M   'P 1'
#
loop_
_entity.id
_entity.type
_entity.pdbx_description
1 polymer ?
#
loop_
_entity_poly.entity_id
_entity_poly.type
_entity_poly.pdbx_seq_one_letter_code
_entity_poly.pdbx_strand_id
1 'polypeptide(L)'
;MKQRVRVGYGAGALAVLLAASGCGSGSGAADRPPVPAAPTAASGTPAPSGTGTPSAPAQDAVPEAAWAKWGLKPLPKAPAPPADRPIKLTRSGQVPVFSEVPTTDKVVFITLDDGAEKDPKFVEMLTELKVPVTMFLTKDIVKNDYAYFTPLQALGNSIQNHTVSHPVMSKLGPAQQKAQVCDDQAALTEQYGTAPYLFRPPYGDGANTPALNTAVQECGPRAVVLWRESMQIHDMQYQAADKKLRNGDIILAHFRGPSELKGETMTGMFGELLARIQEQGFAVARLDDYLARPTG
;
A
#
# COMPACT_ATOMS: atom_id res chain seq x y z
N MET A 1 1.62 -37.29 -38.39
CA MET A 1 0.16 -37.39 -38.24
C MET A 1 -0.33 -36.22 -37.41
N LYS A 2 -1.02 -35.27 -38.05
CA LYS A 2 -1.56 -34.02 -37.40
C LYS A 2 -3.05 -34.25 -37.17
N GLN A 3 -3.51 -34.31 -35.94
CA GLN A 3 -4.93 -34.22 -35.60
C GLN A 3 -5.31 -32.80 -35.26
N ARG A 4 -6.23 -32.22 -36.05
CA ARG A 4 -6.88 -30.93 -35.78
C ARG A 4 -8.18 -31.20 -35.05
N VAL A 5 -8.34 -30.65 -33.86
CA VAL A 5 -9.62 -30.61 -33.16
C VAL A 5 -10.30 -29.29 -33.54
N ARG A 6 -11.51 -29.41 -34.13
CA ARG A 6 -12.44 -28.31 -34.38
C ARG A 6 -13.36 -28.17 -33.17
N VAL A 7 -13.41 -26.97 -32.58
CA VAL A 7 -14.44 -26.61 -31.60
C VAL A 7 -15.44 -25.70 -32.30
N GLY A 8 -16.72 -26.14 -32.30
CA GLY A 8 -17.84 -25.40 -32.90
C GLY A 8 -18.39 -24.32 -31.97
N TYR A 9 -18.69 -23.17 -32.55
CA TYR A 9 -19.40 -22.09 -31.90
C TYR A 9 -20.92 -22.31 -32.03
N GLY A 10 -21.62 -22.40 -30.88
CA GLY A 10 -23.07 -22.33 -30.79
C GLY A 10 -23.50 -20.89 -30.47
N ALA A 11 -24.20 -20.26 -31.41
CA ALA A 11 -24.86 -18.97 -31.21
C ALA A 11 -26.23 -19.19 -30.54
N GLY A 12 -26.45 -18.66 -29.35
CA GLY A 12 -27.73 -18.58 -28.68
C GLY A 12 -28.21 -17.13 -28.63
N ALA A 13 -29.23 -16.82 -29.41
CA ALA A 13 -29.94 -15.55 -29.36
C ALA A 13 -30.95 -15.57 -28.20
N LEU A 14 -30.93 -14.57 -27.33
CA LEU A 14 -31.97 -14.35 -26.33
C LEU A 14 -32.68 -13.03 -26.60
N ALA A 15 -34.00 -13.11 -26.81
CA ALA A 15 -34.87 -12.00 -27.12
C ALA A 15 -35.14 -11.14 -25.86
N VAL A 16 -35.11 -9.81 -26.07
CA VAL A 16 -35.53 -8.81 -25.09
C VAL A 16 -37.01 -8.50 -25.26
N LEU A 17 -37.80 -8.70 -24.23
CA LEU A 17 -39.19 -8.24 -24.14
C LEU A 17 -39.22 -6.88 -23.41
N LEU A 18 -39.65 -5.85 -24.14
CA LEU A 18 -40.03 -4.56 -23.61
C LEU A 18 -41.46 -4.60 -23.09
N ALA A 19 -41.70 -4.20 -21.86
CA ALA A 19 -43.01 -3.83 -21.35
C ALA A 19 -42.96 -2.37 -20.86
N ALA A 20 -43.71 -1.52 -21.54
CA ALA A 20 -44.01 -0.16 -21.16
C ALA A 20 -45.40 -0.10 -20.50
N SER A 21 -45.56 0.70 -19.46
CA SER A 21 -46.79 1.35 -18.92
C SER A 21 -46.49 1.82 -17.48
N GLY A 22 -46.86 2.97 -16.99
CA GLY A 22 -47.74 4.04 -17.40
C GLY A 22 -47.71 5.09 -16.29
N CYS A 23 -48.05 6.31 -16.65
CA CYS A 23 -48.13 7.51 -15.81
C CYS A 23 -49.12 7.40 -14.65
N GLY A 24 -48.78 7.99 -13.51
CA GLY A 24 -49.69 8.27 -12.42
C GLY A 24 -49.25 9.53 -11.65
N SER A 25 -49.87 10.65 -11.97
CA SER A 25 -49.76 11.91 -11.25
C SER A 25 -50.54 11.83 -9.93
N GLY A 26 -49.94 12.12 -8.79
CA GLY A 26 -50.63 12.25 -7.52
C GLY A 26 -49.95 13.29 -6.67
N SER A 27 -50.50 14.51 -6.67
CA SER A 27 -50.18 15.59 -5.74
C SER A 27 -50.82 15.29 -4.38
N GLY A 28 -49.99 15.12 -3.35
CA GLY A 28 -50.41 15.04 -1.95
C GLY A 28 -49.48 15.87 -1.11
N ALA A 29 -49.94 17.07 -0.71
CA ALA A 29 -49.31 17.86 0.32
C ALA A 29 -49.58 17.18 1.67
N ALA A 30 -48.54 16.83 2.39
CA ALA A 30 -48.64 16.39 3.79
C ALA A 30 -47.87 17.33 4.69
N ASP A 31 -48.59 17.87 5.68
CA ASP A 31 -48.17 18.73 6.75
C ASP A 31 -46.95 18.18 7.51
N ARG A 32 -45.95 19.05 7.64
CA ARG A 32 -44.77 18.79 8.46
C ARG A 32 -44.94 19.47 9.81
N PRO A 33 -44.83 18.75 10.94
CA PRO A 33 -44.81 19.39 12.25
C PRO A 33 -43.54 20.22 12.48
N PRO A 34 -43.55 21.27 13.31
CA PRO A 34 -42.44 22.17 13.54
C PRO A 34 -41.29 21.50 14.28
N VAL A 35 -40.09 21.71 13.81
CA VAL A 35 -38.84 21.29 14.44
C VAL A 35 -38.52 22.24 15.60
N PRO A 36 -38.18 21.73 16.80
CA PRO A 36 -37.76 22.61 17.91
C PRO A 36 -36.38 23.18 17.66
N ALA A 37 -36.20 24.47 18.01
CA ALA A 37 -34.96 25.22 17.88
C ALA A 37 -33.81 24.60 18.67
N ALA A 38 -32.65 24.44 18.03
CA ALA A 38 -31.42 24.00 18.65
C ALA A 38 -30.84 25.07 19.58
N PRO A 39 -30.24 24.70 20.71
CA PRO A 39 -29.60 25.65 21.62
C PRO A 39 -28.32 26.22 20.99
N THR A 40 -28.12 27.52 21.19
CA THR A 40 -26.96 28.32 20.78
C THR A 40 -25.69 27.75 21.39
N ALA A 41 -24.76 27.26 20.54
CA ALA A 41 -23.46 26.79 20.97
C ALA A 41 -22.57 27.97 21.42
N ALA A 42 -22.04 27.85 22.62
CA ALA A 42 -21.04 28.77 23.18
C ALA A 42 -19.74 28.71 22.36
N SER A 43 -19.15 29.89 22.14
CA SER A 43 -17.85 30.05 21.47
C SER A 43 -16.74 29.33 22.24
N GLY A 44 -16.34 28.17 21.75
CA GLY A 44 -15.15 27.44 22.23
C GLY A 44 -13.91 28.01 21.57
N THR A 45 -12.92 28.32 22.36
CA THR A 45 -11.56 28.72 22.00
C THR A 45 -10.95 27.72 21.01
N PRO A 46 -10.29 28.14 19.91
CA PRO A 46 -9.64 27.19 18.99
C PRO A 46 -8.48 26.48 19.67
N ALA A 47 -8.51 25.15 19.68
CA ALA A 47 -7.39 24.31 20.07
C ALA A 47 -6.23 24.50 19.06
N PRO A 48 -4.97 24.46 19.50
CA PRO A 48 -3.83 24.60 18.60
C PRO A 48 -3.78 23.41 17.65
N SER A 49 -3.83 23.69 16.34
CA SER A 49 -3.64 22.72 15.26
C SER A 49 -2.17 22.29 15.23
N GLY A 50 -1.84 21.30 16.02
CA GLY A 50 -0.56 20.60 15.90
C GLY A 50 -0.63 19.57 14.78
N THR A 51 -0.25 19.94 13.55
CA THR A 51 -0.02 19.01 12.46
C THR A 51 1.33 18.28 12.62
N GLY A 52 1.49 17.55 13.71
CA GLY A 52 2.58 16.61 13.88
C GLY A 52 2.10 15.24 13.38
N THR A 53 2.63 14.78 12.27
CA THR A 53 2.53 13.35 11.90
C THR A 53 3.06 12.55 13.09
N PRO A 54 2.32 11.55 13.61
CA PRO A 54 2.84 10.74 14.72
C PRO A 54 4.15 10.09 14.27
N SER A 55 5.24 10.44 14.94
CA SER A 55 6.51 9.74 14.78
C SER A 55 6.30 8.31 15.26
N ALA A 56 6.59 7.31 14.42
CA ALA A 56 6.49 5.92 14.84
C ALA A 56 7.35 5.69 16.09
N PRO A 57 6.93 4.83 17.03
CA PRO A 57 7.74 4.48 18.17
C PRO A 57 9.11 3.94 17.71
N ALA A 58 10.17 4.49 18.27
CA ALA A 58 11.53 4.12 17.90
C ALA A 58 11.79 2.64 18.19
N GLN A 59 12.42 1.93 17.25
CA GLN A 59 12.89 0.54 17.43
C GLN A 59 13.84 0.40 18.64
N ASP A 60 14.43 1.50 19.05
CA ASP A 60 15.40 1.59 20.16
C ASP A 60 14.90 1.08 21.52
N ALA A 61 13.59 0.96 21.69
CA ALA A 61 12.95 0.53 22.92
C ALA A 61 12.49 -0.94 22.90
N VAL A 62 12.79 -1.71 21.84
CA VAL A 62 12.38 -3.12 21.74
C VAL A 62 13.39 -4.00 22.49
N PRO A 63 12.97 -4.68 23.59
CA PRO A 63 13.86 -5.56 24.34
C PRO A 63 14.38 -6.73 23.50
N GLU A 64 15.60 -7.17 23.73
CA GLU A 64 16.19 -8.33 23.05
C GLU A 64 15.31 -9.60 23.20
N ALA A 65 14.67 -9.76 24.35
CA ALA A 65 13.74 -10.87 24.60
C ALA A 65 12.55 -10.89 23.63
N ALA A 66 12.08 -9.72 23.16
CA ALA A 66 11.01 -9.67 22.15
C ALA A 66 11.49 -10.21 20.80
N TRP A 67 12.71 -9.91 20.41
CA TRP A 67 13.33 -10.49 19.21
C TRP A 67 13.55 -11.99 19.33
N ALA A 68 14.07 -12.43 20.49
CA ALA A 68 14.32 -13.85 20.78
C ALA A 68 13.03 -14.71 20.76
N LYS A 69 11.86 -14.15 21.15
CA LYS A 69 10.55 -14.79 21.04
C LYS A 69 10.25 -15.24 19.60
N TRP A 70 10.69 -14.46 18.61
CA TRP A 70 10.52 -14.72 17.19
C TRP A 70 11.71 -15.46 16.56
N GLY A 71 12.66 -15.92 17.34
CA GLY A 71 13.89 -16.58 16.86
C GLY A 71 14.86 -15.63 16.14
N LEU A 72 14.74 -14.33 16.38
CA LEU A 72 15.52 -13.29 15.72
C LEU A 72 16.53 -12.64 16.68
N LYS A 73 17.53 -12.01 16.09
CA LYS A 73 18.41 -11.06 16.79
C LYS A 73 17.95 -9.63 16.48
N PRO A 74 18.18 -8.68 17.41
CA PRO A 74 17.89 -7.28 17.15
C PRO A 74 18.52 -6.76 15.86
N LEU A 75 17.76 -5.98 15.09
CA LEU A 75 18.32 -5.22 13.97
C LEU A 75 19.20 -4.09 14.49
N PRO A 76 20.19 -3.64 13.70
CA PRO A 76 20.88 -2.39 13.97
C PRO A 76 19.89 -1.24 14.15
N LYS A 77 20.23 -0.29 15.01
CA LYS A 77 19.44 0.92 15.23
C LYS A 77 19.40 1.77 13.95
N ALA A 78 18.20 2.15 13.52
CA ALA A 78 18.05 3.11 12.43
C ALA A 78 18.56 4.49 12.88
N PRO A 79 19.28 5.24 12.01
CA PRO A 79 19.67 6.61 12.31
C PRO A 79 18.42 7.51 12.39
N ALA A 80 18.60 8.71 12.96
CA ALA A 80 17.54 9.72 12.91
C ALA A 80 17.19 10.07 11.46
N PRO A 81 15.91 10.33 11.15
CA PRO A 81 15.51 10.73 9.80
C PRO A 81 16.30 11.94 9.30
N PRO A 82 16.73 11.97 8.01
CA PRO A 82 17.50 13.07 7.48
C PRO A 82 16.66 14.37 7.46
N ALA A 83 17.27 15.48 7.88
CA ALA A 83 16.62 16.78 7.86
C ALA A 83 16.25 17.20 6.42
N ASP A 84 17.15 16.95 5.46
CA ASP A 84 16.87 17.09 4.03
C ASP A 84 16.44 15.73 3.44
N ARG A 85 15.12 15.52 3.37
CA ARG A 85 14.54 14.29 2.82
C ARG A 85 14.87 14.16 1.34
N PRO A 86 15.59 13.09 0.93
CA PRO A 86 16.18 13.03 -0.40
C PRO A 86 15.17 12.89 -1.55
N ILE A 87 14.04 12.23 -1.33
CA ILE A 87 13.01 12.09 -2.36
C ILE A 87 12.03 13.26 -2.27
N LYS A 88 12.02 14.12 -3.28
CA LYS A 88 11.12 15.28 -3.35
C LYS A 88 9.85 14.90 -4.12
N LEU A 89 8.72 14.87 -3.43
CA LEU A 89 7.41 14.68 -4.04
C LEU A 89 6.87 16.02 -4.52
N THR A 90 6.37 16.08 -5.76
CA THR A 90 5.87 17.32 -6.37
C THR A 90 4.35 17.29 -6.50
N ARG A 91 3.69 18.46 -6.44
CA ARG A 91 2.24 18.57 -6.64
C ARG A 91 1.83 18.48 -8.11
N SER A 92 2.71 18.89 -9.00
CA SER A 92 2.47 18.96 -10.44
C SER A 92 3.71 18.50 -11.21
N GLY A 93 3.53 18.22 -12.47
CA GLY A 93 4.57 17.69 -13.34
C GLY A 93 4.71 16.17 -13.22
N GLN A 94 5.72 15.63 -13.83
CA GLN A 94 5.98 14.19 -13.83
C GLN A 94 6.29 13.71 -12.40
N VAL A 95 5.60 12.67 -11.94
CA VAL A 95 5.89 12.06 -10.64
C VAL A 95 7.20 11.26 -10.71
N PRO A 96 8.05 11.33 -9.67
CA PRO A 96 9.29 10.56 -9.64
C PRO A 96 8.99 9.06 -9.60
N VAL A 97 9.86 8.29 -10.27
CA VAL A 97 9.88 6.82 -10.22
C VAL A 97 11.20 6.41 -9.58
N PHE A 98 11.15 5.64 -8.50
CA PHE A 98 12.36 5.22 -7.79
C PHE A 98 12.26 3.82 -7.22
N SER A 99 13.39 3.12 -7.12
CA SER A 99 13.54 1.77 -6.56
C SER A 99 14.47 1.72 -5.34
N GLU A 100 15.09 2.85 -5.04
CA GLU A 100 16.00 3.05 -3.91
C GLU A 100 15.90 4.49 -3.44
N VAL A 101 16.30 4.75 -2.22
CA VAL A 101 16.39 6.09 -1.63
C VAL A 101 17.85 6.52 -1.61
N PRO A 102 18.22 7.66 -2.22
CA PRO A 102 19.57 8.18 -2.14
C PRO A 102 19.94 8.53 -0.69
N THR A 103 20.79 7.71 -0.06
CA THR A 103 21.26 7.93 1.31
C THR A 103 22.61 7.29 1.55
N THR A 104 23.41 7.86 2.45
CA THR A 104 24.63 7.27 2.98
C THR A 104 24.39 6.43 4.22
N ASP A 105 23.19 6.49 4.80
CA ASP A 105 22.80 5.69 5.96
C ASP A 105 22.71 4.21 5.58
N LYS A 106 23.20 3.34 6.48
CA LYS A 106 23.10 1.90 6.29
C LYS A 106 21.72 1.38 6.64
N VAL A 107 20.72 1.78 5.85
CA VAL A 107 19.30 1.45 6.01
C VAL A 107 18.71 0.84 4.75
N VAL A 108 17.67 0.04 4.94
CA VAL A 108 16.78 -0.46 3.89
C VAL A 108 15.32 -0.16 4.25
N PHE A 109 14.43 -0.26 3.28
CA PHE A 109 13.01 -0.01 3.43
C PHE A 109 12.22 -1.24 3.03
N ILE A 110 11.37 -1.76 3.94
CA ILE A 110 10.52 -2.91 3.65
C ILE A 110 9.17 -2.44 3.13
N THR A 111 8.74 -3.02 2.03
CA THR A 111 7.43 -2.79 1.44
C THR A 111 6.69 -4.10 1.23
N LEU A 112 5.38 -4.08 1.46
CA LEU A 112 4.52 -5.26 1.39
C LEU A 112 3.35 -4.98 0.43
N ASP A 113 3.19 -5.82 -0.58
CA ASP A 113 2.20 -5.65 -1.64
C ASP A 113 0.98 -6.57 -1.46
N ASP A 114 -0.07 -6.28 -2.21
CA ASP A 114 -1.34 -7.00 -2.39
C ASP A 114 -2.30 -6.89 -1.21
N GLY A 115 -1.92 -7.40 -0.05
CA GLY A 115 -2.80 -7.53 1.11
C GLY A 115 -3.61 -8.84 1.12
N ALA A 116 -3.17 -9.90 0.46
CA ALA A 116 -3.95 -11.15 0.34
C ALA A 116 -4.03 -11.93 1.66
N GLU A 117 -2.92 -12.13 2.34
CA GLU A 117 -2.87 -12.85 3.62
C GLU A 117 -3.21 -11.93 4.81
N LYS A 118 -3.93 -12.46 5.79
CA LYS A 118 -4.33 -11.80 7.05
C LYS A 118 -3.85 -12.62 8.25
N ASP A 119 -2.55 -12.88 8.33
CA ASP A 119 -1.93 -13.62 9.43
C ASP A 119 -1.94 -12.77 10.73
N PRO A 120 -2.70 -13.16 11.78
CA PRO A 120 -2.74 -12.41 13.03
C PRO A 120 -1.40 -12.39 13.76
N LYS A 121 -0.56 -13.41 13.58
CA LYS A 121 0.79 -13.46 14.15
C LYS A 121 1.71 -12.42 13.53
N PHE A 122 1.48 -12.06 12.27
CA PHE A 122 2.22 -10.98 11.63
C PHE A 122 1.92 -9.62 12.28
N VAL A 123 0.66 -9.34 12.61
CA VAL A 123 0.27 -8.14 13.36
C VAL A 123 0.93 -8.12 14.74
N GLU A 124 0.93 -9.27 15.45
CA GLU A 124 1.60 -9.43 16.74
C GLU A 124 3.10 -9.14 16.62
N MET A 125 3.77 -9.75 15.64
CA MET A 125 5.22 -9.57 15.40
C MET A 125 5.55 -8.09 15.14
N LEU A 126 4.83 -7.39 14.28
CA LEU A 126 5.09 -5.97 14.00
C LEU A 126 4.79 -5.08 15.22
N THR A 127 3.78 -5.44 16.02
CA THR A 127 3.46 -4.73 17.28
C THR A 127 4.58 -4.84 18.29
N GLU A 128 5.17 -6.02 18.44
CA GLU A 128 6.26 -6.28 19.39
C GLU A 128 7.60 -5.74 18.90
N LEU A 129 7.95 -6.01 17.65
CA LEU A 129 9.25 -5.65 17.08
C LEU A 129 9.33 -4.22 16.55
N LYS A 130 8.18 -3.56 16.35
CA LYS A 130 8.07 -2.18 15.84
C LYS A 130 8.85 -1.95 14.54
N VAL A 131 8.98 -2.98 13.70
CA VAL A 131 9.63 -2.89 12.41
C VAL A 131 8.73 -2.09 11.47
N PRO A 132 9.20 -0.97 10.89
CA PRO A 132 8.39 -0.18 9.99
C PRO A 132 8.27 -0.85 8.62
N VAL A 133 7.06 -0.76 8.05
CA VAL A 133 6.76 -1.24 6.69
C VAL A 133 5.92 -0.21 5.94
N THR A 134 5.96 -0.25 4.61
CA THR A 134 5.03 0.48 3.73
C THR A 134 4.16 -0.53 3.01
N MET A 135 2.84 -0.39 3.09
CA MET A 135 1.89 -1.35 2.54
C MET A 135 1.25 -0.82 1.27
N PHE A 136 1.39 -1.52 0.15
CA PHE A 136 0.73 -1.21 -1.11
C PHE A 136 -0.44 -2.18 -1.29
N LEU A 137 -1.66 -1.70 -1.06
CA LEU A 137 -2.85 -2.56 -0.99
C LEU A 137 -3.67 -2.47 -2.27
N THR A 138 -4.19 -3.63 -2.70
CA THR A 138 -5.08 -3.78 -3.84
C THR A 138 -6.53 -3.88 -3.37
N LYS A 139 -7.38 -2.93 -3.77
CA LYS A 139 -8.79 -2.82 -3.33
C LYS A 139 -9.54 -4.14 -3.36
N ASP A 140 -9.55 -4.85 -4.50
CA ASP A 140 -10.34 -6.07 -4.66
C ASP A 140 -9.86 -7.24 -3.79
N ILE A 141 -8.60 -7.20 -3.39
CA ILE A 141 -7.98 -8.19 -2.51
C ILE A 141 -8.32 -7.90 -1.03
N VAL A 142 -8.35 -6.61 -0.64
CA VAL A 142 -8.52 -6.23 0.77
C VAL A 142 -9.96 -5.87 1.15
N LYS A 143 -10.87 -5.68 0.18
CA LYS A 143 -12.24 -5.14 0.38
C LYS A 143 -13.11 -5.92 1.38
N ASN A 144 -12.82 -7.20 1.61
CA ASN A 144 -13.59 -8.02 2.54
C ASN A 144 -13.06 -7.96 3.98
N ASP A 145 -11.88 -7.40 4.21
CA ASP A 145 -11.27 -7.28 5.53
C ASP A 145 -10.26 -6.11 5.61
N TYR A 146 -10.76 -4.91 5.41
CA TYR A 146 -9.97 -3.69 5.62
C TYR A 146 -9.47 -3.53 7.06
N ALA A 147 -10.24 -4.08 8.02
CA ALA A 147 -9.95 -3.95 9.45
C ALA A 147 -8.62 -4.58 9.86
N TYR A 148 -8.15 -5.60 9.14
CA TYR A 148 -6.87 -6.26 9.39
C TYR A 148 -5.67 -5.28 9.35
N PHE A 149 -5.70 -4.29 8.46
CA PHE A 149 -4.58 -3.35 8.27
C PHE A 149 -4.62 -2.14 9.23
N THR A 150 -5.75 -1.93 9.92
CA THR A 150 -5.90 -0.80 10.87
C THR A 150 -4.89 -0.83 12.01
N PRO A 151 -4.66 -1.95 12.73
CA PRO A 151 -3.62 -2.00 13.75
C PRO A 151 -2.22 -1.79 13.18
N LEU A 152 -1.93 -2.27 11.98
CA LEU A 152 -0.65 -2.01 11.31
C LEU A 152 -0.46 -0.52 10.99
N GLN A 153 -1.52 0.16 10.51
CA GLN A 153 -1.51 1.62 10.31
C GLN A 153 -1.30 2.37 11.63
N ALA A 154 -1.92 1.92 12.71
CA ALA A 154 -1.79 2.54 14.03
C ALA A 154 -0.36 2.48 14.59
N LEU A 155 0.46 1.52 14.15
CA LEU A 155 1.90 1.47 14.43
C LEU A 155 2.71 2.53 13.66
N GLY A 156 2.05 3.33 12.83
CA GLY A 156 2.68 4.34 11.98
C GLY A 156 3.13 3.83 10.61
N ASN A 157 2.74 2.62 10.21
CA ASN A 157 2.97 2.10 8.88
C ASN A 157 2.01 2.75 7.88
N SER A 158 2.50 3.16 6.72
CA SER A 158 1.68 3.83 5.72
C SER A 158 1.02 2.86 4.75
N ILE A 159 -0.24 3.17 4.38
CA ILE A 159 -1.01 2.43 3.38
C ILE A 159 -0.97 3.22 2.08
N GLN A 160 -0.64 2.55 0.98
CA GLN A 160 -0.38 3.11 -0.32
C GLN A 160 -1.15 2.36 -1.41
N ASN A 161 -1.24 2.93 -2.60
CA ASN A 161 -2.07 2.47 -3.71
C ASN A 161 -1.38 1.38 -4.55
N HIS A 162 -2.08 0.24 -4.78
CA HIS A 162 -1.62 -0.87 -5.62
C HIS A 162 -2.66 -1.31 -6.66
N THR A 163 -3.50 -0.40 -7.12
CA THR A 163 -4.60 -0.63 -8.08
C THR A 163 -5.83 -1.33 -7.51
N VAL A 164 -6.93 -1.28 -8.29
CA VAL A 164 -8.19 -1.94 -7.92
C VAL A 164 -8.08 -3.46 -7.98
N SER A 165 -7.58 -4.02 -9.09
CA SER A 165 -7.67 -5.45 -9.40
C SER A 165 -6.35 -6.12 -9.82
N HIS A 166 -5.23 -5.48 -9.54
CA HIS A 166 -3.87 -5.99 -9.81
C HIS A 166 -3.61 -6.37 -11.28
N PRO A 167 -3.94 -5.52 -12.27
CA PRO A 167 -3.75 -5.84 -13.69
C PRO A 167 -2.32 -5.57 -14.16
N VAL A 168 -1.95 -6.16 -15.29
CA VAL A 168 -0.77 -5.73 -16.07
C VAL A 168 -1.10 -4.37 -16.72
N MET A 169 -0.56 -3.29 -16.17
CA MET A 169 -0.95 -1.91 -16.50
C MET A 169 -0.72 -1.55 -17.97
N SER A 170 0.37 -2.03 -18.59
CA SER A 170 0.67 -1.81 -20.01
C SER A 170 -0.34 -2.44 -20.99
N LYS A 171 -1.17 -3.36 -20.51
CA LYS A 171 -2.24 -3.97 -21.32
C LYS A 171 -3.54 -3.16 -21.31
N LEU A 172 -3.62 -2.12 -20.50
CA LEU A 172 -4.78 -1.25 -20.36
C LEU A 172 -4.62 0.05 -21.15
N GLY A 173 -5.73 0.54 -21.68
CA GLY A 173 -5.78 1.91 -22.24
C GLY A 173 -5.69 2.98 -21.14
N PRO A 174 -5.36 4.25 -21.49
CA PRO A 174 -5.13 5.31 -20.50
C PRO A 174 -6.31 5.51 -19.52
N ALA A 175 -7.55 5.48 -20.00
CA ALA A 175 -8.74 5.61 -19.16
C ALA A 175 -8.89 4.47 -18.14
N GLN A 176 -8.55 3.24 -18.55
CA GLN A 176 -8.59 2.08 -17.66
C GLN A 176 -7.45 2.14 -16.63
N GLN A 177 -6.22 2.55 -17.04
CA GLN A 177 -5.13 2.78 -16.11
C GLN A 177 -5.52 3.81 -15.04
N LYS A 178 -6.13 4.92 -15.46
CA LYS A 178 -6.62 5.95 -14.53
C LYS A 178 -7.67 5.38 -13.57
N ALA A 179 -8.66 4.63 -14.05
CA ALA A 179 -9.66 4.01 -13.19
C ALA A 179 -9.02 3.08 -12.15
N GLN A 180 -8.03 2.25 -12.54
CA GLN A 180 -7.30 1.37 -11.63
C GLN A 180 -6.61 2.12 -10.49
N VAL A 181 -6.08 3.31 -10.75
CA VAL A 181 -5.40 4.13 -9.73
C VAL A 181 -6.41 4.95 -8.93
N CYS A 182 -7.35 5.66 -9.58
CA CYS A 182 -8.27 6.57 -8.90
C CYS A 182 -9.27 5.86 -7.99
N ASP A 183 -9.81 4.71 -8.43
CA ASP A 183 -10.85 4.01 -7.66
C ASP A 183 -10.25 3.26 -6.45
N ASP A 184 -9.00 2.82 -6.54
CA ASP A 184 -8.26 2.31 -5.38
C ASP A 184 -7.90 3.45 -4.41
N GLN A 185 -7.44 4.59 -4.95
CA GLN A 185 -7.14 5.80 -4.17
C GLN A 185 -8.34 6.23 -3.33
N ALA A 186 -9.52 6.29 -3.95
CA ALA A 186 -10.75 6.69 -3.27
C ALA A 186 -11.13 5.69 -2.16
N ALA A 187 -11.08 4.38 -2.46
CA ALA A 187 -11.43 3.34 -1.51
C ALA A 187 -10.48 3.31 -0.30
N LEU A 188 -9.18 3.37 -0.51
CA LEU A 188 -8.21 3.36 0.58
C LEU A 188 -8.31 4.65 1.42
N THR A 189 -8.58 5.82 0.80
CA THR A 189 -8.80 7.08 1.51
C THR A 189 -10.03 7.00 2.40
N GLU A 190 -11.13 6.46 1.89
CA GLU A 190 -12.38 6.27 2.64
C GLU A 190 -12.17 5.35 3.85
N GLN A 191 -11.49 4.22 3.65
CA GLN A 191 -11.34 3.19 4.69
C GLN A 191 -10.35 3.59 5.79
N TYR A 192 -9.25 4.27 5.44
CA TYR A 192 -8.14 4.51 6.36
C TYR A 192 -7.98 5.98 6.77
N GLY A 193 -8.83 6.88 6.26
CA GLY A 193 -8.82 8.31 6.62
C GLY A 193 -7.59 9.08 6.16
N THR A 194 -6.68 8.43 5.44
CA THR A 194 -5.45 9.04 4.91
C THR A 194 -5.28 8.66 3.45
N ALA A 195 -5.20 9.68 2.59
CA ALA A 195 -5.01 9.44 1.16
C ALA A 195 -3.62 8.86 0.87
N PRO A 196 -3.51 7.74 0.14
CA PRO A 196 -2.24 7.25 -0.37
C PRO A 196 -1.50 8.34 -1.17
N TYR A 197 -0.21 8.48 -0.97
CA TYR A 197 0.61 9.44 -1.70
C TYR A 197 1.71 8.77 -2.51
N LEU A 198 1.84 7.45 -2.39
CA LEU A 198 2.67 6.60 -3.23
C LEU A 198 1.78 5.63 -4.02
N PHE A 199 2.30 5.23 -5.16
CA PHE A 199 1.70 4.23 -6.02
C PHE A 199 2.74 3.18 -6.42
N ARG A 200 2.35 1.93 -6.49
CA ARG A 200 3.16 0.86 -7.09
C ARG A 200 2.33 0.15 -8.15
N PRO A 201 2.76 0.12 -9.42
CA PRO A 201 2.06 -0.68 -10.41
C PRO A 201 2.33 -2.17 -10.17
N PRO A 202 1.31 -3.04 -10.32
CA PRO A 202 1.50 -4.48 -10.33
C PRO A 202 2.65 -4.91 -11.24
N TYR A 203 3.50 -5.82 -10.76
CA TYR A 203 4.69 -6.30 -11.48
C TYR A 203 5.75 -5.23 -11.80
N GLY A 204 5.60 -4.00 -11.32
CA GLY A 204 6.39 -2.84 -11.76
C GLY A 204 6.05 -2.39 -13.20
N ASP A 205 5.01 -2.97 -13.80
CA ASP A 205 4.67 -2.83 -15.20
C ASP A 205 4.13 -1.41 -15.52
N GLY A 206 4.65 -0.83 -16.59
CA GLY A 206 4.25 0.50 -17.05
C GLY A 206 4.79 1.67 -16.22
N ALA A 207 5.58 1.43 -15.18
CA ALA A 207 6.05 2.46 -14.21
C ALA A 207 6.62 3.74 -14.86
N ASN A 208 7.30 3.61 -16.00
CA ASN A 208 7.96 4.72 -16.70
C ASN A 208 7.15 5.23 -17.92
N THR A 209 5.89 4.78 -18.10
CA THR A 209 5.09 5.22 -19.25
C THR A 209 4.41 6.56 -18.98
N PRO A 210 4.32 7.47 -19.97
CA PRO A 210 3.61 8.74 -19.81
C PRO A 210 2.14 8.57 -19.41
N ALA A 211 1.45 7.56 -19.94
CA ALA A 211 0.04 7.31 -19.64
C ALA A 211 -0.17 6.97 -18.16
N LEU A 212 0.65 6.05 -17.59
CA LEU A 212 0.55 5.71 -16.17
C LEU A 212 0.98 6.87 -15.28
N ASN A 213 2.03 7.61 -15.66
CA ASN A 213 2.46 8.78 -14.91
C ASN A 213 1.35 9.84 -14.80
N THR A 214 0.64 10.10 -15.92
CA THR A 214 -0.53 11.00 -15.94
C THR A 214 -1.63 10.48 -15.02
N ALA A 215 -1.98 9.19 -15.10
CA ALA A 215 -3.00 8.59 -14.24
C ALA A 215 -2.65 8.74 -12.75
N VAL A 216 -1.41 8.45 -12.37
CA VAL A 216 -0.92 8.59 -10.99
C VAL A 216 -1.02 10.03 -10.52
N GLN A 217 -0.55 10.99 -11.34
CA GLN A 217 -0.62 12.42 -11.01
C GLN A 217 -2.05 12.92 -10.81
N GLU A 218 -2.97 12.54 -11.69
CA GLU A 218 -4.36 12.98 -11.64
C GLU A 218 -5.14 12.36 -10.50
N CYS A 219 -4.81 11.13 -10.09
CA CYS A 219 -5.53 10.41 -9.03
C CYS A 219 -5.06 10.72 -7.60
N GLY A 220 -3.93 11.40 -7.42
CA GLY A 220 -3.49 11.85 -6.09
C GLY A 220 -2.14 11.38 -5.62
N PRO A 221 -1.63 10.17 -5.94
CA PRO A 221 -0.28 9.79 -5.57
C PRO A 221 0.78 10.74 -6.18
N ARG A 222 1.95 10.81 -5.56
CA ARG A 222 3.00 11.78 -5.91
C ARG A 222 4.32 11.13 -6.26
N ALA A 223 4.38 9.80 -6.26
CA ALA A 223 5.51 9.02 -6.74
C ALA A 223 5.09 7.60 -7.12
N VAL A 224 5.89 6.99 -8.00
CA VAL A 224 5.85 5.55 -8.30
C VAL A 224 7.03 4.89 -7.62
N VAL A 225 6.75 3.85 -6.81
CA VAL A 225 7.78 3.14 -6.03
C VAL A 225 7.98 1.74 -6.60
N LEU A 226 9.21 1.44 -6.98
CA LEU A 226 9.67 0.12 -7.38
C LEU A 226 10.54 -0.50 -6.26
N TRP A 227 11.39 -1.46 -6.59
CA TRP A 227 12.24 -2.17 -5.63
C TRP A 227 13.56 -2.60 -6.26
N ARG A 228 14.55 -2.90 -5.42
CA ARG A 228 15.86 -3.45 -5.80
C ARG A 228 15.96 -4.94 -5.50
N GLU A 229 15.35 -5.36 -4.41
CA GLU A 229 15.32 -6.75 -3.95
C GLU A 229 13.88 -7.19 -3.72
N SER A 230 13.65 -8.51 -3.83
CA SER A 230 12.35 -9.11 -3.59
C SER A 230 12.50 -10.35 -2.73
N MET A 231 11.85 -10.35 -1.55
CA MET A 231 11.77 -11.55 -0.72
C MET A 231 10.82 -12.55 -1.36
N GLN A 232 11.28 -13.77 -1.46
CA GLN A 232 10.47 -14.91 -1.92
C GLN A 232 9.96 -15.69 -0.69
N ILE A 233 10.13 -16.99 -0.66
CA ILE A 233 9.74 -17.81 0.49
C ILE A 233 10.85 -17.82 1.54
N HIS A 234 12.05 -18.28 1.16
CA HIS A 234 13.21 -18.40 2.04
C HIS A 234 14.40 -17.54 1.59
N ASP A 235 14.39 -17.09 0.34
CA ASP A 235 15.49 -16.38 -0.28
C ASP A 235 15.07 -15.02 -0.84
N MET A 236 16.00 -14.08 -0.78
CA MET A 236 15.87 -12.78 -1.41
C MET A 236 16.44 -12.82 -2.83
N GLN A 237 15.67 -12.34 -3.79
CA GLN A 237 16.16 -12.08 -5.15
C GLN A 237 16.74 -10.67 -5.19
N TYR A 238 17.96 -10.56 -5.70
CA TYR A 238 18.69 -9.32 -5.86
C TYR A 238 18.79 -8.95 -7.33
N GLN A 239 18.69 -7.67 -7.67
CA GLN A 239 18.98 -7.21 -9.02
C GLN A 239 20.49 -7.21 -9.28
N ALA A 240 21.31 -7.01 -8.24
CA ALA A 240 22.76 -7.03 -8.34
C ALA A 240 23.32 -8.47 -8.23
N ALA A 241 24.31 -8.78 -9.07
CA ALA A 241 24.90 -10.13 -9.14
C ALA A 241 25.64 -10.55 -7.86
N ASP A 242 26.14 -9.61 -7.07
CA ASP A 242 26.85 -9.87 -5.81
C ASP A 242 25.92 -10.24 -4.64
N LYS A 243 24.59 -10.17 -4.85
CA LYS A 243 23.55 -10.52 -3.88
C LYS A 243 23.70 -9.81 -2.54
N LYS A 244 24.01 -8.52 -2.57
CA LYS A 244 24.16 -7.69 -1.38
C LYS A 244 23.17 -6.54 -1.37
N LEU A 245 22.66 -6.25 -0.18
CA LEU A 245 21.91 -5.03 0.09
C LEU A 245 22.83 -3.80 -0.02
N ARG A 246 22.25 -2.69 -0.42
CA ARG A 246 22.89 -1.38 -0.48
C ARG A 246 22.11 -0.37 0.35
N ASN A 247 22.79 0.71 0.71
CA ASN A 247 22.17 1.82 1.43
C ASN A 247 20.99 2.37 0.61
N GLY A 248 19.84 2.42 1.25
CA GLY A 248 18.63 2.96 0.63
C GLY A 248 17.81 1.98 -0.19
N ASP A 249 18.17 0.70 -0.28
CA ASP A 249 17.42 -0.29 -1.04
C ASP A 249 15.99 -0.43 -0.54
N ILE A 250 15.04 -0.48 -1.48
CA ILE A 250 13.64 -0.80 -1.23
C ILE A 250 13.45 -2.29 -1.51
N ILE A 251 13.00 -3.01 -0.50
CA ILE A 251 12.77 -4.45 -0.56
C ILE A 251 11.27 -4.71 -0.72
N LEU A 252 10.91 -5.48 -1.74
CA LEU A 252 9.56 -5.99 -1.95
C LEU A 252 9.36 -7.30 -1.20
N ALA A 253 8.29 -7.39 -0.45
CA ALA A 253 7.67 -8.62 0.02
C ALA A 253 6.16 -8.54 -0.23
N HIS A 254 5.40 -9.55 0.16
CA HIS A 254 3.96 -9.59 -0.09
C HIS A 254 3.22 -10.12 1.13
N PHE A 255 1.96 -9.72 1.26
CA PHE A 255 1.01 -10.37 2.16
C PHE A 255 0.57 -11.71 1.53
N ARG A 256 1.37 -12.75 1.69
CA ARG A 256 1.11 -14.10 1.18
C ARG A 256 1.13 -15.12 2.29
N GLY A 257 0.25 -16.11 2.19
CA GLY A 257 0.12 -17.17 3.16
C GLY A 257 0.54 -18.55 2.63
N PRO A 258 0.27 -19.62 3.39
CA PRO A 258 0.75 -20.97 3.07
C PRO A 258 0.38 -21.49 1.68
N SER A 259 -0.76 -21.07 1.13
CA SER A 259 -1.18 -21.46 -0.23
C SER A 259 -0.23 -20.97 -1.33
N GLU A 260 0.39 -19.81 -1.13
CA GLU A 260 1.30 -19.18 -2.09
C GLU A 260 2.77 -19.40 -1.72
N LEU A 261 3.06 -19.61 -0.41
CA LEU A 261 4.40 -19.80 0.13
C LEU A 261 4.76 -21.30 0.33
N LYS A 262 4.10 -22.21 -0.39
CA LYS A 262 4.39 -23.65 -0.32
C LYS A 262 4.29 -24.25 1.10
N GLY A 263 3.36 -23.74 1.89
CA GLY A 263 3.15 -24.18 3.27
C GLY A 263 3.76 -23.27 4.33
N GLU A 264 4.65 -22.34 3.96
CA GLU A 264 5.21 -21.37 4.89
C GLU A 264 4.20 -20.27 5.26
N THR A 265 4.32 -19.75 6.47
CA THR A 265 3.49 -18.63 6.93
C THR A 265 4.05 -17.28 6.51
N MET A 266 3.20 -16.26 6.42
CA MET A 266 3.66 -14.88 6.22
C MET A 266 4.64 -14.44 7.31
N THR A 267 4.34 -14.76 8.57
CA THR A 267 5.21 -14.44 9.71
C THR A 267 6.57 -15.13 9.59
N GLY A 268 6.61 -16.41 9.15
CA GLY A 268 7.86 -17.13 8.91
C GLY A 268 8.70 -16.49 7.81
N MET A 269 8.10 -16.24 6.64
CA MET A 269 8.76 -15.56 5.53
C MET A 269 9.31 -14.18 5.93
N PHE A 270 8.54 -13.41 6.71
CA PHE A 270 8.98 -12.10 7.19
C PHE A 270 10.13 -12.20 8.21
N GLY A 271 10.12 -13.22 9.07
CA GLY A 271 11.25 -13.54 9.96
C GLY A 271 12.54 -13.81 9.18
N GLU A 272 12.46 -14.61 8.12
CA GLU A 272 13.59 -14.86 7.21
C GLU A 272 14.10 -13.57 6.57
N LEU A 273 13.19 -12.68 6.12
CA LEU A 273 13.56 -11.37 5.60
C LEU A 273 14.34 -10.55 6.61
N LEU A 274 13.86 -10.46 7.87
CA LEU A 274 14.54 -9.73 8.93
C LEU A 274 15.92 -10.31 9.25
N ALA A 275 16.04 -11.64 9.27
CA ALA A 275 17.32 -12.32 9.47
C ALA A 275 18.32 -11.96 8.35
N ARG A 276 17.90 -11.96 7.08
CA ARG A 276 18.75 -11.58 5.95
C ARG A 276 19.22 -10.11 6.01
N ILE A 277 18.36 -9.21 6.46
CA ILE A 277 18.71 -7.81 6.66
C ILE A 277 19.72 -7.66 7.81
N GLN A 278 19.48 -8.37 8.92
CA GLN A 278 20.33 -8.36 10.09
C GLN A 278 21.74 -8.93 9.79
N GLU A 279 21.84 -10.05 9.08
CA GLU A 279 23.10 -10.68 8.66
C GLU A 279 23.99 -9.75 7.87
N GLN A 280 23.40 -8.86 7.05
CA GLN A 280 24.13 -7.86 6.27
C GLN A 280 24.36 -6.56 7.04
N GLY A 281 23.87 -6.48 8.29
CA GLY A 281 24.08 -5.38 9.22
C GLY A 281 23.37 -4.09 8.82
N PHE A 282 22.19 -4.19 8.21
CA PHE A 282 21.33 -3.05 7.88
C PHE A 282 20.28 -2.83 8.97
N ALA A 283 19.94 -1.55 9.16
CA ALA A 283 18.73 -1.17 9.89
C ALA A 283 17.54 -1.09 8.92
N VAL A 284 16.33 -1.22 9.46
CA VAL A 284 15.10 -0.94 8.71
C VAL A 284 14.60 0.44 9.12
N ALA A 285 14.40 1.32 8.13
CA ALA A 285 13.90 2.68 8.35
C ALA A 285 12.51 2.86 7.74
N ARG A 286 11.79 3.88 8.17
CA ARG A 286 10.51 4.28 7.56
C ARG A 286 10.76 5.00 6.25
N LEU A 287 10.15 4.52 5.17
CA LEU A 287 10.24 5.19 3.87
C LEU A 287 9.70 6.63 3.93
N ASP A 288 8.60 6.85 4.65
CA ASP A 288 7.98 8.17 4.86
C ASP A 288 8.94 9.25 5.36
N ASP A 289 9.90 8.85 6.18
CA ASP A 289 10.85 9.79 6.80
C ASP A 289 11.89 10.32 5.81
N TYR A 290 12.03 9.66 4.66
CA TYR A 290 12.94 10.04 3.57
C TYR A 290 12.23 10.76 2.41
N LEU A 291 10.92 11.01 2.53
CA LEU A 291 10.10 11.65 1.50
C LEU A 291 9.72 13.07 1.90
N ALA A 292 10.17 14.08 1.14
CA ALA A 292 9.68 15.44 1.30
C ALA A 292 8.34 15.59 0.59
N ARG A 293 7.25 15.62 1.36
CA ARG A 293 5.91 15.88 0.83
C ARG A 293 5.77 17.38 0.52
N PRO A 294 5.01 17.76 -0.52
CA PRO A 294 4.72 19.15 -0.80
C PRO A 294 4.02 19.79 0.42
N THR A 295 4.58 20.86 0.93
CA THR A 295 3.90 21.69 1.95
C THR A 295 2.64 22.30 1.38
N GLY A 296 1.59 22.38 2.16
CA GLY A 296 0.25 22.83 1.83
C GLY A 296 0.16 24.20 1.20
#